data_47dced1e075d92441ee56301960b3bd7
#
_entry.id   47dced1e075d92441ee56301960b3bd7
#
_cell.length_a   1.000
_cell.length_b   1.000
_cell.length_c   1.000
_cell.angle_alpha   90.00
_cell.angle_beta   90.00
_cell.angle_gamma   90.00
#
_symmetry.space_group_name_H-M   'P 1'
#
loop_
_entity.id
_entity.type
_entity.pdbx_description
1 polymer ?
#
loop_
_entity_poly.entity_id
_entity_poly.type
_entity_poly.pdbx_seq_one_letter_code
_entity_poly.pdbx_strand_id
1 'polypeptide(L)'
;MRSCNPLKTNNGNILLPGEPWHSNPSEVIMGITSRLLKSQAWLEQKMRELEETAAQVSAARGNILQAAREVLGDHGVPEEKREEILQLTEAAIEKVLENYLQMPDWALEAIGATIDEERTSRSYGGEGKKTWWLSPFSFSSANPPETILQTRIAPGNCWAFQGSXGHVVIRLPEQIWPMAFTIWHISEAVSPSGEVSSAPKDFAVSGVDEATAETLLGTFTYDVHKEIAQTFHVQKELPRTFRYIKFQVQSNWGNPEYTCVYRVQVHGKTANHNDHPQAQELLQAE
;
A
#
# COMPACT_ATOMS: atom_id res chain seq x y z
N MET A 1 -16.89 -59.88 8.67
CA MET A 1 -16.57 -59.60 7.27
C MET A 1 -17.78 -58.96 6.61
N ARG A 2 -17.79 -57.64 6.42
CA ARG A 2 -18.88 -56.95 5.72
C ARG A 2 -18.47 -56.76 4.27
N SER A 3 -19.22 -57.36 3.36
CA SER A 3 -19.03 -57.26 1.93
C SER A 3 -19.45 -55.87 1.45
N CYS A 4 -18.55 -55.14 0.83
CA CYS A 4 -18.87 -53.89 0.15
C CYS A 4 -19.42 -54.19 -1.25
N ASN A 5 -20.71 -53.95 -1.46
CA ASN A 5 -21.31 -54.01 -2.80
C ASN A 5 -20.99 -52.71 -3.58
N PRO A 6 -20.53 -52.80 -4.82
CA PRO A 6 -20.33 -51.61 -5.66
C PRO A 6 -21.68 -51.04 -6.14
N LEU A 7 -21.79 -49.71 -6.08
CA LEU A 7 -22.94 -48.99 -6.62
C LEU A 7 -22.95 -49.04 -8.15
N LYS A 8 -23.99 -49.60 -8.73
CA LYS A 8 -24.20 -49.59 -10.18
C LYS A 8 -24.88 -48.28 -10.62
N THR A 9 -24.30 -47.59 -11.53
CA THR A 9 -24.97 -46.49 -12.22
C THR A 9 -25.78 -47.03 -13.42
N ASN A 10 -26.81 -46.32 -13.83
CA ASN A 10 -27.78 -46.75 -14.84
C ASN A 10 -27.22 -47.02 -16.26
N ASN A 11 -25.91 -46.77 -16.49
CA ASN A 11 -25.27 -46.98 -17.80
C ASN A 11 -24.16 -48.05 -17.83
N GLY A 12 -24.09 -48.91 -16.82
CA GLY A 12 -23.26 -50.12 -16.88
C GLY A 12 -21.73 -49.91 -16.79
N ASN A 13 -21.23 -48.69 -16.61
CA ASN A 13 -19.81 -48.45 -16.46
C ASN A 13 -19.40 -48.40 -14.98
N ILE A 14 -18.42 -49.21 -14.64
CA ILE A 14 -17.81 -49.25 -13.29
C ILE A 14 -16.78 -48.09 -13.22
N LEU A 15 -17.04 -47.13 -12.34
CA LEU A 15 -16.08 -46.09 -12.03
C LEU A 15 -15.06 -46.64 -11.01
N LEU A 16 -13.79 -46.79 -11.45
CA LEU A 16 -12.70 -47.14 -10.58
C LEU A 16 -12.17 -45.85 -9.89
N PRO A 17 -11.98 -45.83 -8.56
CA PRO A 17 -11.38 -44.66 -7.90
C PRO A 17 -9.91 -44.56 -8.26
N GLY A 18 -9.54 -43.46 -8.90
CA GLY A 18 -8.14 -43.14 -9.18
C GLY A 18 -7.76 -42.79 -10.60
N GLU A 19 -8.69 -42.52 -11.50
CA GLU A 19 -8.33 -42.03 -12.84
C GLU A 19 -7.90 -40.54 -12.76
N PRO A 20 -6.73 -40.19 -13.32
CA PRO A 20 -6.33 -38.80 -13.39
C PRO A 20 -7.27 -38.04 -14.33
N TRP A 21 -7.61 -36.81 -13.94
CA TRP A 21 -8.42 -35.90 -14.74
C TRP A 21 -7.75 -35.69 -16.11
N HIS A 22 -8.29 -36.29 -17.15
CA HIS A 22 -7.86 -36.02 -18.52
C HIS A 22 -8.46 -34.69 -18.95
N SER A 23 -7.87 -33.57 -18.49
CA SER A 23 -8.16 -32.30 -19.12
C SER A 23 -7.61 -32.37 -20.55
N ASN A 24 -8.47 -32.11 -21.51
CA ASN A 24 -8.11 -32.07 -22.92
C ASN A 24 -6.93 -31.07 -23.10
N PRO A 25 -5.78 -31.52 -23.62
CA PRO A 25 -4.63 -30.61 -23.79
C PRO A 25 -4.96 -29.32 -24.54
N SER A 26 -5.91 -29.37 -25.46
CA SER A 26 -6.36 -28.16 -26.19
C SER A 26 -7.08 -27.16 -25.29
N GLU A 27 -7.84 -27.62 -24.31
CA GLU A 27 -8.52 -26.74 -23.35
C GLU A 27 -7.53 -26.08 -22.37
N VAL A 28 -6.52 -26.83 -21.95
CA VAL A 28 -5.44 -26.31 -21.09
C VAL A 28 -4.64 -25.24 -21.87
N ILE A 29 -4.27 -25.52 -23.11
CA ILE A 29 -3.55 -24.59 -23.98
C ILE A 29 -4.39 -23.31 -24.20
N MET A 30 -5.68 -23.45 -24.53
CA MET A 30 -6.58 -22.30 -24.69
C MET A 30 -6.69 -21.47 -23.39
N GLY A 31 -6.76 -22.12 -22.26
CA GLY A 31 -6.80 -21.45 -20.94
C GLY A 31 -5.52 -20.65 -20.68
N ILE A 32 -4.36 -21.24 -20.95
CA ILE A 32 -3.07 -20.56 -20.79
C ILE A 32 -2.96 -19.38 -21.76
N THR A 33 -3.29 -19.58 -23.03
CA THR A 33 -3.25 -18.54 -24.06
C THR A 33 -4.16 -17.35 -23.69
N SER A 34 -5.37 -17.64 -23.22
CA SER A 34 -6.31 -16.60 -22.76
C SER A 34 -5.75 -15.78 -21.59
N ARG A 35 -5.09 -16.46 -20.63
CA ARG A 35 -4.44 -15.76 -19.48
C ARG A 35 -3.28 -14.89 -19.95
N LEU A 36 -2.46 -15.40 -20.86
CA LEU A 36 -1.32 -14.63 -21.42
C LEU A 36 -1.81 -13.39 -22.16
N LEU A 37 -2.85 -13.50 -22.98
CA LEU A 37 -3.43 -12.35 -23.70
C LEU A 37 -4.01 -11.31 -22.73
N LYS A 38 -4.68 -11.74 -21.68
CA LYS A 38 -5.19 -10.83 -20.64
C LYS A 38 -4.04 -10.14 -19.90
N SER A 39 -2.98 -10.87 -19.57
CA SER A 39 -1.78 -10.34 -18.93
C SER A 39 -1.09 -9.31 -19.84
N GLN A 40 -0.98 -9.59 -21.12
CA GLN A 40 -0.40 -8.67 -22.11
C GLN A 40 -1.23 -7.37 -22.20
N ALA A 41 -2.54 -7.48 -22.34
CA ALA A 41 -3.43 -6.33 -22.39
C ALA A 41 -3.35 -5.47 -21.12
N TRP A 42 -3.26 -6.12 -19.96
CA TRP A 42 -3.07 -5.44 -18.68
C TRP A 42 -1.73 -4.68 -18.64
N LEU A 43 -0.64 -5.32 -19.10
CA LEU A 43 0.69 -4.68 -19.15
C LEU A 43 0.68 -3.47 -20.10
N GLU A 44 0.07 -3.60 -21.26
CA GLU A 44 -0.05 -2.50 -22.24
C GLU A 44 -0.85 -1.33 -21.65
N GLN A 45 -1.92 -1.62 -20.91
CA GLN A 45 -2.68 -0.59 -20.20
C GLN A 45 -1.82 0.10 -19.14
N LYS A 46 -1.08 -0.67 -18.33
CA LYS A 46 -0.20 -0.11 -17.29
C LYS A 46 0.93 0.74 -17.89
N MET A 47 1.47 0.33 -19.03
CA MET A 47 2.46 1.15 -19.74
C MET A 47 1.88 2.51 -20.16
N ARG A 48 0.68 2.53 -20.72
CA ARG A 48 0.01 3.79 -21.08
C ARG A 48 -0.23 4.68 -19.85
N GLU A 49 -0.69 4.11 -18.75
CA GLU A 49 -0.89 4.87 -17.48
C GLU A 49 0.43 5.47 -16.98
N LEU A 50 1.53 4.74 -17.09
CA LEU A 50 2.86 5.23 -16.72
C LEU A 50 3.32 6.36 -17.65
N GLU A 51 3.11 6.23 -18.95
CA GLU A 51 3.42 7.27 -19.94
C GLU A 51 2.63 8.55 -19.67
N GLU A 52 1.35 8.43 -19.37
CA GLU A 52 0.48 9.57 -19.02
C GLU A 52 0.97 10.24 -17.72
N THR A 53 1.32 9.47 -16.72
CA THR A 53 1.86 9.99 -15.45
C THR A 53 3.20 10.70 -15.66
N ALA A 54 4.09 10.13 -16.45
CA ALA A 54 5.37 10.76 -16.81
C ALA A 54 5.17 12.10 -17.54
N ALA A 55 4.20 12.14 -18.45
CA ALA A 55 3.83 13.37 -19.17
C ALA A 55 3.29 14.44 -18.21
N GLN A 56 2.46 14.06 -17.24
CA GLN A 56 1.92 14.97 -16.23
C GLN A 56 3.04 15.54 -15.32
N VAL A 57 3.98 14.69 -14.89
CA VAL A 57 5.14 15.13 -14.08
C VAL A 57 6.00 16.11 -14.88
N SER A 58 6.26 15.81 -16.14
CA SER A 58 7.02 16.69 -17.03
C SER A 58 6.34 18.06 -17.22
N ALA A 59 5.03 18.05 -17.41
CA ALA A 59 4.23 19.29 -17.53
C ALA A 59 4.25 20.10 -16.22
N ALA A 60 4.08 19.44 -15.08
CA ALA A 60 4.14 20.10 -13.77
C ALA A 60 5.50 20.75 -13.52
N ARG A 61 6.61 20.05 -13.86
CA ARG A 61 7.96 20.57 -13.80
C ARG A 61 8.09 21.86 -14.65
N GLY A 62 7.61 21.81 -15.89
CA GLY A 62 7.60 22.95 -16.80
C GLY A 62 6.85 24.14 -16.23
N ASN A 63 5.67 23.91 -15.65
CA ASN A 63 4.83 24.95 -15.04
C ASN A 63 5.54 25.62 -13.85
N ILE A 64 6.21 24.83 -12.99
CA ILE A 64 6.95 25.36 -11.83
C ILE A 64 8.10 26.27 -12.30
N LEU A 65 8.88 25.83 -13.29
CA LEU A 65 10.00 26.61 -13.84
C LEU A 65 9.49 27.87 -14.53
N GLN A 66 8.37 27.81 -15.23
CA GLN A 66 7.73 28.95 -15.87
C GLN A 66 7.28 29.98 -14.82
N ALA A 67 6.58 29.53 -13.79
CA ALA A 67 6.13 30.40 -12.69
C ALA A 67 7.32 31.06 -11.97
N ALA A 68 8.38 30.29 -11.71
CA ALA A 68 9.60 30.83 -11.11
C ALA A 68 10.22 31.93 -12.00
N ARG A 69 10.27 31.69 -13.32
CA ARG A 69 10.82 32.66 -14.28
C ARG A 69 10.01 33.97 -14.28
N GLU A 70 8.70 33.87 -14.24
CA GLU A 70 7.78 35.04 -14.20
C GLU A 70 7.98 35.86 -12.92
N VAL A 71 7.97 35.17 -11.76
CA VAL A 71 8.15 35.82 -10.45
C VAL A 71 9.52 36.55 -10.40
N LEU A 72 10.58 35.89 -10.85
CA LEU A 72 11.94 36.48 -10.85
C LEU A 72 12.04 37.70 -11.82
N GLY A 73 11.30 37.65 -12.93
CA GLY A 73 11.19 38.77 -13.88
C GLY A 73 10.48 39.96 -13.25
N ASP A 74 9.33 39.74 -12.64
CA ASP A 74 8.50 40.78 -12.01
C ASP A 74 9.21 41.50 -10.86
N HIS A 75 10.09 40.78 -10.13
CA HIS A 75 10.86 41.34 -9.02
C HIS A 75 12.19 41.97 -9.46
N GLY A 76 12.42 42.10 -10.77
CA GLY A 76 13.60 42.80 -11.31
C GLY A 76 14.95 42.15 -11.01
N VAL A 77 14.93 40.81 -10.84
CA VAL A 77 16.19 40.05 -10.59
C VAL A 77 17.07 40.11 -11.85
N PRO A 78 18.36 40.43 -11.75
CA PRO A 78 19.27 40.44 -12.91
C PRO A 78 19.28 39.09 -13.63
N GLU A 79 19.42 39.10 -14.95
CA GLU A 79 19.33 37.91 -15.80
C GLU A 79 20.29 36.79 -15.39
N GLU A 80 21.53 37.15 -15.06
CA GLU A 80 22.54 36.20 -14.58
C GLU A 80 22.09 35.44 -13.31
N LYS A 81 21.52 36.17 -12.36
CA LYS A 81 20.99 35.56 -11.11
C LYS A 81 19.74 34.79 -11.32
N ARG A 82 18.88 35.19 -12.27
CA ARG A 82 17.67 34.43 -12.65
C ARG A 82 18.03 33.05 -13.13
N GLU A 83 19.00 32.98 -14.05
CA GLU A 83 19.43 31.69 -14.62
C GLU A 83 20.00 30.75 -13.52
N GLU A 84 20.83 31.31 -12.63
CA GLU A 84 21.36 30.56 -11.48
C GLU A 84 20.27 30.02 -10.59
N ILE A 85 19.27 30.83 -10.24
CA ILE A 85 18.10 30.40 -9.40
C ILE A 85 17.29 29.35 -10.12
N LEU A 86 17.04 29.47 -11.43
CA LEU A 86 16.30 28.49 -12.21
C LEU A 86 17.04 27.14 -12.27
N GLN A 87 18.37 27.15 -12.45
CA GLN A 87 19.18 25.93 -12.43
C GLN A 87 19.11 25.24 -11.05
N LEU A 88 19.20 26.00 -9.96
CA LEU A 88 19.06 25.47 -8.61
C LEU A 88 17.65 24.89 -8.37
N THR A 89 16.64 25.58 -8.87
CA THR A 89 15.24 25.11 -8.77
C THR A 89 15.06 23.80 -9.54
N GLU A 90 15.60 23.72 -10.74
CA GLU A 90 15.55 22.51 -11.57
C GLU A 90 16.28 21.35 -10.89
N ALA A 91 17.47 21.57 -10.37
CA ALA A 91 18.24 20.55 -9.63
C ALA A 91 17.49 20.09 -8.37
N ALA A 92 16.83 21.01 -7.66
CA ALA A 92 16.01 20.68 -6.50
C ALA A 92 14.79 19.82 -6.88
N ILE A 93 14.11 20.15 -7.97
CA ILE A 93 12.99 19.36 -8.51
C ILE A 93 13.48 17.95 -8.88
N GLU A 94 14.59 17.85 -9.59
CA GLU A 94 15.17 16.54 -9.97
C GLU A 94 15.50 15.69 -8.73
N LYS A 95 16.13 16.29 -7.74
CA LYS A 95 16.47 15.58 -6.50
C LYS A 95 15.23 15.12 -5.74
N VAL A 96 14.16 15.92 -5.70
CA VAL A 96 12.88 15.52 -5.09
C VAL A 96 12.26 14.35 -5.86
N LEU A 97 12.22 14.44 -7.19
CA LEU A 97 11.68 13.37 -8.03
C LEU A 97 12.49 12.07 -7.90
N GLU A 98 13.83 12.19 -7.92
CA GLU A 98 14.72 11.05 -7.73
C GLU A 98 14.48 10.36 -6.38
N ASN A 99 14.42 11.12 -5.30
CA ASN A 99 14.10 10.58 -3.98
C ASN A 99 12.72 9.92 -3.94
N TYR A 100 11.72 10.52 -4.59
CA TYR A 100 10.36 9.99 -4.65
C TYR A 100 10.28 8.66 -5.41
N LEU A 101 10.96 8.59 -6.56
CA LEU A 101 10.95 7.40 -7.43
C LEU A 101 11.80 6.25 -6.87
N GLN A 102 12.77 6.56 -6.02
CA GLN A 102 13.70 5.57 -5.46
C GLN A 102 13.33 5.08 -4.05
N MET A 103 12.24 5.59 -3.47
CA MET A 103 11.84 5.16 -2.12
C MET A 103 11.18 3.77 -2.17
N PRO A 104 11.85 2.71 -1.73
CA PRO A 104 11.23 1.39 -1.67
C PRO A 104 10.10 1.36 -0.65
N ASP A 105 9.15 0.47 -0.88
CA ASP A 105 8.09 0.17 0.09
C ASP A 105 8.57 -0.95 1.02
N TRP A 106 8.97 -0.58 2.22
CA TRP A 106 9.46 -1.52 3.25
C TRP A 106 8.34 -2.31 3.92
N ALA A 107 7.06 -1.94 3.71
CA ALA A 107 5.91 -2.66 4.25
C ALA A 107 5.33 -3.67 3.24
N LEU A 108 6.12 -4.10 2.27
CA LEU A 108 5.68 -5.08 1.27
C LEU A 108 5.92 -6.51 1.78
N GLU A 109 4.87 -7.34 1.84
CA GLU A 109 4.93 -8.76 2.23
C GLU A 109 5.99 -9.54 1.43
N ALA A 110 6.05 -9.27 0.12
CA ALA A 110 6.95 -9.99 -0.81
C ALA A 110 8.46 -9.80 -0.49
N ILE A 111 8.84 -8.75 0.26
CA ILE A 111 10.24 -8.54 0.69
C ILE A 111 10.45 -8.91 2.16
N GLY A 112 9.44 -9.48 2.83
CA GLY A 112 9.56 -9.99 4.18
C GLY A 112 8.96 -9.13 5.29
N ALA A 113 8.14 -8.13 4.95
CA ALA A 113 7.35 -7.42 5.95
C ALA A 113 6.27 -8.34 6.52
N THR A 114 6.02 -8.26 7.81
CA THR A 114 5.03 -9.08 8.51
C THR A 114 4.24 -8.22 9.51
N ILE A 115 3.11 -8.75 9.96
CA ILE A 115 2.32 -8.11 11.02
C ILE A 115 2.70 -8.72 12.37
N ASP A 116 2.83 -7.89 13.38
CA ASP A 116 2.92 -8.31 14.77
C ASP A 116 1.49 -8.46 15.31
N GLU A 117 0.98 -9.67 15.27
CA GLU A 117 -0.42 -9.97 15.62
C GLU A 117 -0.72 -9.66 17.10
N GLU A 118 0.26 -9.88 18.00
CA GLU A 118 0.08 -9.63 19.44
C GLU A 118 -0.14 -8.14 19.74
N ARG A 119 0.47 -7.29 18.91
CA ARG A 119 0.41 -5.82 19.03
C ARG A 119 -0.47 -5.19 17.96
N THR A 120 -1.45 -5.94 17.44
CA THR A 120 -2.38 -5.48 16.37
C THR A 120 -3.83 -5.70 16.80
N SER A 121 -4.70 -4.78 16.45
CA SER A 121 -6.13 -4.89 16.72
C SER A 121 -6.75 -6.11 16.03
N ARG A 122 -7.72 -6.74 16.67
CA ARG A 122 -8.42 -7.92 16.12
C ARG A 122 -9.21 -7.54 14.86
N SER A 123 -9.22 -8.45 13.90
CA SER A 123 -10.01 -8.29 12.67
C SER A 123 -11.52 -8.31 12.98
N TYR A 124 -12.27 -7.46 12.30
CA TYR A 124 -13.73 -7.39 12.38
C TYR A 124 -14.34 -8.71 11.89
N GLY A 125 -15.20 -9.30 12.70
CA GLY A 125 -15.83 -10.58 12.38
C GLY A 125 -14.98 -11.83 12.65
N GLY A 126 -13.77 -11.67 13.19
CA GLY A 126 -12.73 -12.71 13.31
C GLY A 126 -12.81 -13.64 14.49
N GLU A 127 -13.80 -13.76 15.29
CA GLU A 127 -14.07 -14.86 16.26
C GLU A 127 -15.47 -14.74 16.85
N GLY A 128 -16.27 -15.71 16.56
CA GLY A 128 -17.52 -15.94 17.23
C GLY A 128 -18.75 -15.58 16.43
N LYS A 129 -19.36 -16.57 15.99
CA LYS A 129 -20.63 -16.83 15.38
C LYS A 129 -20.50 -17.31 13.93
N LYS A 130 -20.08 -18.55 13.81
CA LYS A 130 -20.41 -19.38 12.65
C LYS A 130 -21.94 -19.60 12.66
N THR A 131 -22.68 -18.55 12.41
CA THR A 131 -24.12 -18.68 12.12
C THR A 131 -24.28 -18.95 10.61
N TRP A 132 -23.65 -20.05 10.16
CA TRP A 132 -23.69 -20.51 8.77
C TRP A 132 -25.12 -20.77 8.28
N TRP A 133 -26.06 -20.89 9.17
CA TRP A 133 -27.44 -21.27 8.85
C TRP A 133 -28.41 -20.08 8.77
N LEU A 134 -27.95 -18.87 9.14
CA LEU A 134 -28.80 -17.69 9.14
C LEU A 134 -28.65 -16.79 7.91
N SER A 135 -27.58 -16.97 7.12
CA SER A 135 -27.41 -16.19 5.89
C SER A 135 -26.54 -16.94 4.88
N PRO A 136 -27.15 -17.47 3.81
CA PRO A 136 -26.38 -18.12 2.74
C PRO A 136 -25.50 -17.15 1.94
N PHE A 137 -25.59 -15.83 2.21
CA PHE A 137 -24.78 -14.79 1.58
C PHE A 137 -23.77 -14.15 2.53
N SER A 138 -23.60 -14.67 3.76
CA SER A 138 -22.58 -14.18 4.66
C SER A 138 -21.21 -14.76 4.27
N PHE A 139 -20.64 -14.23 3.20
CA PHE A 139 -19.25 -14.39 2.92
C PHE A 139 -18.48 -13.38 3.77
N SER A 140 -17.86 -13.83 4.84
CA SER A 140 -16.64 -13.17 5.21
C SER A 140 -15.90 -13.95 6.28
N SER A 141 -14.98 -14.75 5.87
CA SER A 141 -13.73 -14.85 6.59
C SER A 141 -13.13 -13.43 6.56
N ALA A 142 -13.02 -12.79 7.71
CA ALA A 142 -12.37 -11.49 7.79
C ALA A 142 -10.96 -11.60 7.19
N ASN A 143 -10.61 -10.69 6.31
CA ASN A 143 -9.26 -10.63 5.78
C ASN A 143 -8.27 -10.40 6.94
N PRO A 144 -7.17 -11.13 6.99
CA PRO A 144 -6.18 -10.93 8.04
C PRO A 144 -5.42 -9.62 7.85
N PRO A 145 -4.76 -9.10 8.89
CA PRO A 145 -4.08 -7.80 8.80
C PRO A 145 -2.93 -7.77 7.77
N GLU A 146 -2.34 -8.91 7.40
CA GLU A 146 -1.35 -9.02 6.32
C GLU A 146 -1.86 -8.51 4.97
N THR A 147 -3.16 -8.45 4.77
CA THR A 147 -3.78 -7.90 3.56
C THR A 147 -3.27 -6.50 3.23
N ILE A 148 -2.99 -5.68 4.26
CA ILE A 148 -2.49 -4.31 4.04
C ILE A 148 -1.06 -4.25 3.50
N LEU A 149 -0.32 -5.37 3.53
CA LEU A 149 1.06 -5.48 3.05
C LEU A 149 1.11 -5.97 1.59
N GLN A 150 -0.04 -6.32 1.00
CA GLN A 150 -0.13 -6.88 -0.35
C GLN A 150 -0.38 -5.76 -1.38
N THR A 151 0.10 -5.97 -2.60
CA THR A 151 -0.06 -5.01 -3.69
C THR A 151 -1.46 -4.98 -4.29
N ARG A 152 -2.26 -6.00 -4.01
CA ARG A 152 -3.60 -6.15 -4.59
C ARG A 152 -4.62 -5.25 -3.88
N ILE A 153 -4.97 -4.16 -4.53
CA ILE A 153 -6.03 -3.24 -4.06
C ILE A 153 -7.27 -3.51 -4.93
N ALA A 154 -8.23 -4.23 -4.37
CA ALA A 154 -9.49 -4.60 -5.05
C ALA A 154 -10.65 -4.43 -4.06
N PRO A 155 -11.84 -4.07 -4.54
CA PRO A 155 -13.01 -3.91 -3.65
C PRO A 155 -13.22 -5.14 -2.75
N GLY A 156 -13.37 -4.91 -1.45
CA GLY A 156 -13.51 -5.94 -0.43
C GLY A 156 -12.21 -6.60 0.02
N ASN A 157 -11.07 -6.32 -0.62
CA ASN A 157 -9.77 -6.86 -0.24
C ASN A 157 -9.04 -5.91 0.71
N CYS A 158 -9.61 -5.67 1.87
CA CYS A 158 -9.04 -4.81 2.93
C CYS A 158 -9.03 -5.55 4.26
N TRP A 159 -8.16 -5.16 5.15
CA TRP A 159 -8.24 -5.55 6.56
C TRP A 159 -9.22 -4.63 7.27
N ALA A 160 -10.22 -5.20 7.93
CA ALA A 160 -11.21 -4.45 8.71
C ALA A 160 -11.03 -4.74 10.20
N PHE A 161 -11.17 -3.71 11.03
CA PHE A 161 -11.25 -3.85 12.50
C PHE A 161 -12.51 -3.14 13.03
N GLN A 162 -12.93 -3.50 14.21
CA GLN A 162 -14.20 -3.01 14.79
C GLN A 162 -14.11 -1.53 15.18
N GLY A 163 -15.11 -0.77 14.79
CA GLY A 163 -15.25 0.64 15.12
C GLY A 163 -14.27 1.53 14.39
N SER A 164 -13.92 2.64 14.98
CA SER A 164 -13.05 3.67 14.39
C SER A 164 -11.66 3.81 15.00
N UNK A 165 -11.21 3.16 15.89
CA UNK A 165 -10.07 3.21 16.50
C UNK A 165 -9.47 1.91 16.45
N GLY A 166 -8.42 1.81 16.02
CA GLY A 166 -7.69 0.55 15.86
C GLY A 166 -6.25 0.79 15.45
N HIS A 167 -5.43 -0.26 15.53
CA HIS A 167 -4.01 -0.10 15.16
C HIS A 167 -3.45 -1.41 14.62
N VAL A 168 -2.37 -1.28 13.83
CA VAL A 168 -1.58 -2.39 13.34
C VAL A 168 -0.11 -2.08 13.55
N VAL A 169 0.67 -3.10 13.93
CA VAL A 169 2.12 -3.00 14.06
C VAL A 169 2.75 -3.83 12.94
N ILE A 170 3.47 -3.15 12.07
CA ILE A 170 4.17 -3.73 10.92
C ILE A 170 5.64 -3.94 11.32
N ARG A 171 6.12 -5.18 11.19
CA ARG A 171 7.53 -5.51 11.33
C ARG A 171 8.16 -5.46 9.94
N LEU A 172 9.09 -4.56 9.78
CA LEU A 172 9.83 -4.36 8.51
C LEU A 172 10.96 -5.41 8.39
N PRO A 173 11.36 -5.78 7.17
CA PRO A 173 12.49 -6.71 6.98
C PRO A 173 13.82 -6.13 7.45
N GLU A 174 13.98 -4.80 7.41
CA GLU A 174 15.19 -4.08 7.80
C GLU A 174 14.88 -2.92 8.74
N GLN A 175 15.89 -2.44 9.46
CA GLN A 175 15.82 -1.17 10.19
C GLN A 175 16.01 -0.02 9.21
N ILE A 176 15.10 0.93 9.23
CA ILE A 176 15.11 2.08 8.30
C ILE A 176 14.96 3.41 9.06
N TRP A 177 15.38 4.47 8.42
CA TRP A 177 14.97 5.85 8.72
C TRP A 177 13.66 6.09 7.98
N PRO A 178 12.49 6.07 8.63
CA PRO A 178 11.22 6.32 7.93
C PRO A 178 11.17 7.77 7.43
N MET A 179 10.73 7.96 6.20
CA MET A 179 10.63 9.27 5.56
C MET A 179 9.19 9.63 5.19
N ALA A 180 8.41 8.63 4.78
CA ALA A 180 7.03 8.86 4.36
C ALA A 180 6.20 7.57 4.47
N PHE A 181 4.89 7.74 4.47
CA PHE A 181 3.89 6.66 4.53
C PHE A 181 2.86 6.91 3.44
N THR A 182 2.50 5.87 2.68
CA THR A 182 1.41 5.98 1.69
C THR A 182 0.25 5.10 2.11
N ILE A 183 -0.93 5.68 2.17
CA ILE A 183 -2.17 4.99 2.50
C ILE A 183 -3.02 4.93 1.23
N TRP A 184 -3.53 3.73 0.93
CA TRP A 184 -4.41 3.51 -0.20
C TRP A 184 -5.80 3.12 0.28
N HIS A 185 -6.80 3.65 -0.41
CA HIS A 185 -8.19 3.20 -0.30
C HIS A 185 -8.80 3.10 -1.70
N ILE A 186 -9.92 2.46 -1.84
CA ILE A 186 -10.67 2.43 -3.11
C ILE A 186 -11.45 3.74 -3.27
N SER A 187 -11.76 4.11 -4.50
CA SER A 187 -12.66 5.24 -4.75
C SER A 187 -14.13 4.82 -4.54
N GLU A 188 -14.97 5.80 -4.27
CA GLU A 188 -16.42 5.62 -4.16
C GLU A 188 -17.01 4.94 -5.40
N ALA A 189 -16.51 5.29 -6.58
CA ALA A 189 -16.99 4.77 -7.87
C ALA A 189 -16.82 3.25 -8.03
N VAL A 190 -15.85 2.63 -7.34
CA VAL A 190 -15.63 1.17 -7.41
C VAL A 190 -16.03 0.45 -6.11
N SER A 191 -16.49 1.19 -5.12
CA SER A 191 -16.96 0.61 -3.86
C SER A 191 -18.24 -0.20 -4.10
N PRO A 192 -18.32 -1.46 -3.62
CA PRO A 192 -19.54 -2.27 -3.78
C PRO A 192 -20.77 -1.68 -3.08
N SER A 193 -20.59 -0.90 -2.03
CA SER A 193 -21.67 -0.21 -1.31
C SER A 193 -21.99 1.16 -1.87
N GLY A 194 -21.17 1.70 -2.80
CA GLY A 194 -21.26 3.08 -3.26
C GLY A 194 -20.82 4.09 -2.21
N GLU A 195 -20.14 3.63 -1.15
CA GLU A 195 -19.69 4.48 -0.04
C GLU A 195 -18.26 4.14 0.36
N VAL A 196 -17.56 5.10 0.92
CA VAL A 196 -16.21 4.94 1.47
C VAL A 196 -16.14 5.37 2.95
N SER A 197 -17.28 5.35 3.64
CA SER A 197 -17.41 5.76 5.04
C SER A 197 -16.55 4.94 6.01
N SER A 198 -16.16 3.71 5.63
CA SER A 198 -15.24 2.86 6.41
C SER A 198 -13.76 3.21 6.21
N ALA A 199 -13.41 4.15 5.33
CA ALA A 199 -12.03 4.58 5.14
C ALA A 199 -11.46 5.19 6.43
N PRO A 200 -10.19 4.92 6.78
CA PRO A 200 -9.56 5.63 7.89
C PRO A 200 -9.54 7.13 7.60
N LYS A 201 -9.68 7.96 8.61
CA LYS A 201 -9.64 9.42 8.49
C LYS A 201 -8.41 9.97 9.20
N ASP A 202 -8.50 10.15 10.50
CA ASP A 202 -7.37 10.65 11.29
C ASP A 202 -6.55 9.47 11.81
N PHE A 203 -5.24 9.57 11.66
CA PHE A 203 -4.34 8.52 12.10
C PHE A 203 -2.99 9.07 12.55
N ALA A 204 -2.32 8.31 13.39
CA ALA A 204 -0.96 8.57 13.84
C ALA A 204 -0.06 7.44 13.39
N VAL A 205 1.20 7.77 13.09
CA VAL A 205 2.22 6.76 12.81
C VAL A 205 3.34 6.93 13.84
N SER A 206 3.78 5.81 14.41
CA SER A 206 4.90 5.77 15.38
C SER A 206 5.92 4.71 14.97
N GLY A 207 7.18 5.01 15.19
CA GLY A 207 8.23 4.01 15.24
C GLY A 207 8.22 3.32 16.60
N VAL A 208 8.32 2.01 16.64
CA VAL A 208 8.29 1.22 17.88
C VAL A 208 9.60 0.45 18.02
N ASP A 209 10.20 0.46 19.20
CA ASP A 209 11.38 -0.35 19.49
C ASP A 209 10.99 -1.72 20.08
N GLU A 210 12.00 -2.56 20.27
CA GLU A 210 11.81 -3.90 20.85
C GLU A 210 11.30 -3.85 22.30
N ALA A 211 11.61 -2.79 23.03
CA ALA A 211 11.13 -2.55 24.39
C ALA A 211 9.74 -1.86 24.43
N THR A 212 9.07 -1.78 23.28
CA THR A 212 7.71 -1.20 23.11
C THR A 212 7.61 0.32 23.32
N ALA A 213 8.73 1.02 23.45
CA ALA A 213 8.70 2.49 23.48
C ALA A 213 8.32 3.05 22.10
N GLU A 214 7.35 3.93 22.07
CA GLU A 214 6.82 4.55 20.86
C GLU A 214 7.42 5.94 20.63
N THR A 215 7.86 6.19 19.42
CA THR A 215 8.29 7.52 18.95
C THR A 215 7.30 7.98 17.88
N LEU A 216 6.55 9.03 18.16
CA LEU A 216 5.56 9.58 17.21
C LEU A 216 6.29 10.19 16.01
N LEU A 217 5.97 9.72 14.81
CA LEU A 217 6.51 10.16 13.52
C LEU A 217 5.63 11.25 12.89
N GLY A 218 4.34 11.22 13.19
CA GLY A 218 3.38 12.23 12.74
C GLY A 218 1.93 11.84 12.95
N THR A 219 1.07 12.84 12.82
CA THR A 219 -0.39 12.67 12.79
C THR A 219 -0.93 13.24 11.49
N PHE A 220 -1.85 12.54 10.86
CA PHE A 220 -2.26 12.79 9.48
C PHE A 220 -3.76 12.59 9.32
N THR A 221 -4.30 13.13 8.23
CA THR A 221 -5.69 12.91 7.82
C THR A 221 -5.72 12.39 6.39
N TYR A 222 -6.29 11.20 6.19
CA TYR A 222 -6.61 10.66 4.85
C TYR A 222 -7.93 11.27 4.39
N ASP A 223 -7.94 11.89 3.23
CA ASP A 223 -9.09 12.61 2.68
C ASP A 223 -9.70 11.80 1.52
N VAL A 224 -10.88 11.24 1.72
CA VAL A 224 -11.58 10.41 0.71
C VAL A 224 -11.99 11.18 -0.55
N HIS A 225 -11.96 12.52 -0.50
CA HIS A 225 -12.27 13.38 -1.65
C HIS A 225 -11.03 13.71 -2.50
N LYS A 226 -9.86 13.21 -2.10
CA LYS A 226 -8.59 13.38 -2.81
C LYS A 226 -8.19 12.08 -3.51
N GLU A 227 -6.92 11.99 -3.88
CA GLU A 227 -6.32 10.80 -4.53
C GLU A 227 -6.50 9.55 -3.66
N ILE A 228 -6.75 8.43 -4.31
CA ILE A 228 -6.90 7.13 -3.62
C ILE A 228 -5.60 6.67 -2.94
N ALA A 229 -4.45 7.18 -3.41
CA ALA A 229 -3.14 6.98 -2.78
C ALA A 229 -2.65 8.32 -2.24
N GLN A 230 -2.46 8.43 -0.94
CA GLN A 230 -1.99 9.67 -0.32
C GLN A 230 -0.72 9.40 0.47
N THR A 231 0.32 10.19 0.19
CA THR A 231 1.62 10.08 0.83
C THR A 231 1.81 11.18 1.87
N PHE A 232 2.23 10.78 3.05
CA PHE A 232 2.40 11.63 4.23
C PHE A 232 3.85 11.57 4.69
N HIS A 233 4.50 12.71 4.78
CA HIS A 233 5.90 12.79 5.19
C HIS A 233 6.04 12.84 6.71
N VAL A 234 7.10 12.24 7.23
CA VAL A 234 7.44 12.30 8.65
C VAL A 234 7.56 13.76 9.09
N GLN A 235 6.92 14.10 10.20
CA GLN A 235 6.77 15.49 10.68
C GLN A 235 7.89 15.93 11.62
N LYS A 236 8.77 15.02 12.05
CA LYS A 236 9.81 15.30 13.03
C LYS A 236 11.13 14.68 12.62
N GLU A 237 12.20 15.32 13.00
CA GLU A 237 13.54 14.71 12.91
C GLU A 237 13.58 13.47 13.81
N LEU A 238 14.13 12.40 13.28
CA LEU A 238 14.13 11.12 13.96
C LEU A 238 15.48 10.90 14.65
N PRO A 239 15.47 10.44 15.91
CA PRO A 239 16.71 10.19 16.64
C PRO A 239 17.35 8.85 16.26
N ARG A 240 16.62 7.98 15.55
CA ARG A 240 17.07 6.60 15.29
C ARG A 240 16.26 5.93 14.19
N THR A 241 16.74 4.78 13.75
CA THR A 241 16.05 3.87 12.84
C THR A 241 14.99 3.04 13.57
N PHE A 242 14.04 2.49 12.83
CA PHE A 242 12.96 1.65 13.36
C PHE A 242 12.80 0.39 12.52
N ARG A 243 12.52 -0.72 13.21
CA ARG A 243 12.14 -1.99 12.60
C ARG A 243 10.62 -2.26 12.69
N TYR A 244 9.95 -1.60 13.62
CA TYR A 244 8.50 -1.72 13.80
C TYR A 244 7.87 -0.37 13.58
N ILE A 245 6.81 -0.34 12.77
CA ILE A 245 5.99 0.85 12.52
C ILE A 245 4.57 0.55 12.98
N LYS A 246 4.07 1.38 13.88
CA LYS A 246 2.69 1.31 14.35
C LYS A 246 1.86 2.34 13.58
N PHE A 247 0.86 1.87 12.87
CA PHE A 247 -0.16 2.69 12.21
C PHE A 247 -1.42 2.64 13.08
N GLN A 248 -1.80 3.77 13.64
CA GLN A 248 -2.93 3.88 14.59
C GLN A 248 -4.02 4.77 14.02
N VAL A 249 -5.14 4.19 13.65
CA VAL A 249 -6.33 4.91 13.21
C VAL A 249 -7.06 5.46 14.43
N GLN A 250 -7.41 6.73 14.36
CA GLN A 250 -8.08 7.49 15.44
C GLN A 250 -9.55 7.80 15.10
N SER A 251 -9.87 7.82 13.80
CA SER A 251 -11.24 8.02 13.31
C SER A 251 -11.39 7.45 11.90
N ASN A 252 -12.64 7.26 11.46
CA ASN A 252 -12.99 6.92 10.10
C ASN A 252 -13.97 7.95 9.51
N TRP A 253 -14.39 7.74 8.28
CA TRP A 253 -15.28 8.67 7.56
C TRP A 253 -16.78 8.45 7.86
N GLY A 254 -17.09 7.80 8.97
CA GLY A 254 -18.46 7.75 9.50
C GLY A 254 -19.08 6.36 9.58
N ASN A 255 -18.37 5.29 9.26
CA ASN A 255 -18.89 3.94 9.44
C ASN A 255 -18.89 3.59 10.94
N PRO A 256 -20.05 3.26 11.55
CA PRO A 256 -20.13 2.97 12.98
C PRO A 256 -19.62 1.57 13.35
N GLU A 257 -19.54 0.64 12.39
CA GLU A 257 -19.27 -0.77 12.67
C GLU A 257 -17.79 -1.13 12.55
N TYR A 258 -17.13 -0.65 11.50
CA TYR A 258 -15.75 -1.03 11.21
C TYR A 258 -15.00 0.04 10.43
N THR A 259 -13.69 -0.06 10.47
CA THR A 259 -12.76 0.68 9.60
C THR A 259 -12.00 -0.32 8.72
N CYS A 260 -11.87 0.01 7.45
CA CYS A 260 -11.30 -0.84 6.40
C CYS A 260 -10.02 -0.21 5.86
N VAL A 261 -8.88 -0.89 6.00
CA VAL A 261 -7.57 -0.43 5.51
C VAL A 261 -7.15 -1.33 4.34
N TYR A 262 -6.93 -0.74 3.16
CA TYR A 262 -6.56 -1.49 1.95
C TYR A 262 -5.06 -1.73 1.85
N ARG A 263 -4.26 -0.67 1.98
CA ARG A 263 -2.81 -0.77 1.81
C ARG A 263 -2.11 0.30 2.65
N VAL A 264 -1.04 -0.10 3.32
CA VAL A 264 -0.10 0.80 3.99
C VAL A 264 1.28 0.55 3.39
N GLN A 265 1.95 1.62 2.95
CA GLN A 265 3.34 1.55 2.49
C GLN A 265 4.21 2.36 3.45
N VAL A 266 5.42 1.91 3.67
CA VAL A 266 6.42 2.58 4.51
C VAL A 266 7.65 2.85 3.66
N HIS A 267 8.00 4.12 3.53
CA HIS A 267 9.14 4.57 2.73
C HIS A 267 10.27 5.08 3.62
N GLY A 268 11.50 4.78 3.25
CA GLY A 268 12.64 5.21 4.04
C GLY A 268 13.97 4.67 3.52
N LYS A 269 15.05 5.04 4.20
CA LYS A 269 16.41 4.62 3.88
C LYS A 269 16.91 3.62 4.93
N THR A 270 17.66 2.63 4.50
CA THR A 270 18.28 1.65 5.43
C THR A 270 19.38 2.30 6.26
N ALA A 271 19.65 1.73 7.43
CA ALA A 271 20.71 2.20 8.34
C ALA A 271 22.11 2.17 7.72
N ASN A 272 22.33 1.33 6.71
CA ASN A 272 23.62 1.15 6.05
C ASN A 272 23.91 2.20 4.94
N HIS A 273 22.94 3.05 4.65
CA HIS A 273 23.15 4.16 3.71
C HIS A 273 23.76 5.34 4.51
N ASN A 274 25.02 5.63 4.29
CA ASN A 274 25.83 6.64 5.03
C ASN A 274 25.38 8.10 4.84
N ASP A 275 24.12 8.33 4.58
CA ASP A 275 23.57 9.67 4.31
C ASP A 275 22.77 10.23 5.51
N HIS A 276 23.36 10.18 6.71
CA HIS A 276 22.82 10.99 7.81
C HIS A 276 23.32 12.43 7.62
N PRO A 277 22.44 13.46 7.56
CA PRO A 277 22.88 14.84 7.35
C PRO A 277 23.90 15.33 8.39
N GLN A 278 23.84 14.79 9.62
CA GLN A 278 24.78 15.15 10.69
C GLN A 278 26.17 14.51 10.55
N ALA A 279 26.32 13.42 9.79
CA ALA A 279 27.62 12.79 9.58
C ALA A 279 28.49 13.58 8.59
N GLN A 280 27.88 14.37 7.73
CA GLN A 280 28.61 15.21 6.76
C GLN A 280 29.17 16.49 7.39
N GLU A 281 28.54 17.04 8.42
CA GLU A 281 29.07 18.22 9.14
C GLU A 281 30.34 17.90 9.95
N LEU A 282 30.44 16.69 10.50
CA LEU A 282 31.59 16.26 11.29
C LEU A 282 32.82 15.94 10.43
N LEU A 283 32.63 15.52 9.17
CA LEU A 283 33.74 15.24 8.24
C LEU A 283 34.31 16.50 7.56
N GLN A 284 33.59 17.63 7.64
CA GLN A 284 34.05 18.91 7.09
C GLN A 284 34.75 19.81 8.13
N ALA A 285 34.76 19.37 9.41
CA ALA A 285 35.35 20.12 10.52
C ALA A 285 36.77 19.65 10.92
N GLU A 286 37.36 18.69 10.18
CA GLU A 286 38.77 18.27 10.29
C GLU A 286 39.56 18.74 9.07
#